data_43e2530cfba4ae62619246c5c2f382b7
#
_entry.id   43e2530cfba4ae62619246c5c2f382b7
#
_cell.length_a   1.000
_cell.length_b   1.000
_cell.length_c   1.000
_cell.angle_alpha   90.00
_cell.angle_beta   90.00
_cell.angle_gamma   90.00
#
_symmetry.space_group_name_H-M   'P 1'
#
loop_
_entity.id
_entity.type
_entity.pdbx_description
1 polymer ?
#
loop_
_entity_poly.entity_id
_entity_poly.type
_entity_poly.pdbx_seq_one_letter_code
_entity_poly.pdbx_strand_id
1 'polypeptide(L)'
;MKSVDKTLFLFLIFQLGFQSCYYDNQVNLYHLSMLDCNTMSAKFSSDVLPIITNSCATASCHNSTGVGGVVLQTYDQIKAKTDRITQRVLVDKTMPPNGTLSTSELNIIQCWINAGAPNN
;
A
#
# COMPACT_ATOMS: atom_id res chain seq x y z
N MET A 1 37.45 47.46 -2.43
CA MET A 1 36.63 46.26 -2.13
C MET A 1 35.31 46.76 -1.58
N LYS A 2 34.21 46.63 -2.36
CA LYS A 2 32.91 47.12 -1.94
C LYS A 2 32.34 46.13 -0.92
N SER A 3 31.92 46.63 0.23
CA SER A 3 31.22 45.89 1.27
C SER A 3 29.96 45.28 0.65
N VAL A 4 29.92 43.97 0.56
CA VAL A 4 28.68 43.25 0.19
C VAL A 4 27.73 43.44 1.36
N ASP A 5 26.57 44.02 1.08
CA ASP A 5 25.56 44.36 2.08
C ASP A 5 25.14 43.08 2.82
N LYS A 6 25.28 43.06 4.14
CA LYS A 6 24.89 41.92 4.99
C LYS A 6 23.43 41.52 4.78
N THR A 7 22.59 42.45 4.38
CA THR A 7 21.19 42.25 4.05
C THR A 7 21.02 41.39 2.79
N LEU A 8 21.85 41.61 1.76
CA LEU A 8 21.82 40.83 0.52
C LEU A 8 22.25 39.38 0.77
N PHE A 9 23.28 39.19 1.62
CA PHE A 9 23.77 37.86 1.98
C PHE A 9 22.73 37.03 2.80
N LEU A 10 22.04 37.68 3.73
CA LEU A 10 20.95 37.08 4.50
C LEU A 10 19.76 36.71 3.62
N PHE A 11 19.43 37.53 2.61
CA PHE A 11 18.36 37.26 1.66
C PHE A 11 18.67 36.04 0.78
N LEU A 12 19.94 35.88 0.39
CA LEU A 12 20.43 34.75 -0.42
C LEU A 12 20.34 33.42 0.36
N ILE A 13 20.66 33.43 1.66
CA ILE A 13 20.57 32.22 2.52
C ILE A 13 19.12 31.84 2.77
N PHE A 14 18.22 32.82 2.89
CA PHE A 14 16.78 32.54 3.07
C PHE A 14 16.13 31.86 1.85
N GLN A 15 16.61 32.19 0.65
CA GLN A 15 16.12 31.57 -0.60
C GLN A 15 16.54 30.10 -0.77
N LEU A 16 17.65 29.68 -0.15
CA LEU A 16 18.15 28.31 -0.23
C LEU A 16 17.43 27.32 0.73
N GLY A 17 16.66 27.84 1.70
CA GLY A 17 15.97 27.03 2.71
C GLY A 17 14.65 26.40 2.25
N PHE A 18 14.09 26.79 1.11
CA PHE A 18 12.75 26.34 0.69
C PHE A 18 12.72 25.24 -0.39
N GLN A 19 13.85 24.67 -0.73
CA GLN A 19 13.92 23.64 -1.78
C GLN A 19 13.80 22.20 -1.26
N SER A 20 13.40 21.97 -0.01
CA SER A 20 13.38 20.63 0.57
C SER A 20 11.97 20.12 0.86
N CYS A 21 11.10 20.14 -0.14
CA CYS A 21 9.92 19.26 -0.16
C CYS A 21 9.92 18.51 -1.48
N TYR A 22 10.85 17.58 -1.64
CA TYR A 22 10.72 16.54 -2.64
C TYR A 22 9.65 15.57 -2.13
N TYR A 23 8.49 15.57 -2.77
CA TYR A 23 7.41 14.64 -2.51
C TYR A 23 7.83 13.30 -3.12
N ASP A 24 8.46 12.45 -2.32
CA ASP A 24 8.73 11.08 -2.72
C ASP A 24 7.39 10.36 -2.89
N ASN A 25 7.01 10.17 -4.12
CA ASN A 25 5.84 9.39 -4.46
C ASN A 25 6.13 7.93 -4.11
N GLN A 26 5.39 7.35 -3.17
CA GLN A 26 5.55 5.97 -2.70
C GLN A 26 5.62 4.94 -3.84
N VAL A 27 5.03 5.24 -4.98
CA VAL A 27 5.05 4.41 -6.19
C VAL A 27 6.48 4.19 -6.72
N ASN A 28 7.36 5.18 -6.61
CA ASN A 28 8.74 5.08 -7.10
C ASN A 28 9.70 4.40 -6.11
N LEU A 29 9.40 4.45 -4.80
CA LEU A 29 10.25 3.87 -3.76
C LEU A 29 10.17 2.34 -3.69
N TYR A 30 9.05 1.75 -4.07
CA TYR A 30 8.80 0.32 -3.85
C TYR A 30 8.79 -0.55 -5.11
N HIS A 31 9.25 -0.03 -6.27
CA HIS A 31 9.23 -0.75 -7.55
C HIS A 31 7.86 -1.38 -7.91
N LEU A 32 6.76 -0.83 -7.39
CA LEU A 32 5.41 -1.20 -7.77
C LEU A 32 5.05 -0.69 -9.19
N SER A 33 5.99 0.00 -9.83
CA SER A 33 5.82 0.74 -11.07
C SER A 33 5.76 -0.13 -12.34
N MET A 34 5.87 -1.46 -12.23
CA MET A 34 5.82 -2.36 -13.40
C MET A 34 4.60 -3.26 -13.44
N LEU A 35 3.65 -3.08 -12.49
CA LEU A 35 2.43 -3.87 -12.53
C LEU A 35 1.42 -3.20 -13.44
N ASP A 36 1.22 -3.76 -14.62
CA ASP A 36 0.17 -3.32 -15.54
C ASP A 36 -1.18 -3.90 -15.15
N CYS A 37 -1.88 -3.20 -14.27
CA CYS A 37 -3.24 -3.59 -13.87
C CYS A 37 -4.28 -3.42 -14.99
N ASN A 38 -3.93 -2.83 -16.15
CA ASN A 38 -4.85 -2.73 -17.28
C ASN A 38 -5.01 -4.08 -17.98
N THR A 39 -3.99 -4.92 -17.91
CA THR A 39 -4.03 -6.29 -18.46
C THR A 39 -4.53 -7.33 -17.45
N MET A 40 -4.58 -6.97 -16.16
CA MET A 40 -5.00 -7.85 -15.08
C MET A 40 -6.35 -7.39 -14.49
N SER A 41 -7.44 -8.02 -14.92
CA SER A 41 -8.77 -7.78 -14.36
C SER A 41 -8.95 -8.59 -13.07
N ALA A 42 -8.56 -8.04 -11.93
CA ALA A 42 -8.76 -8.69 -10.64
C ALA A 42 -10.20 -8.47 -10.15
N LYS A 43 -10.95 -9.57 -9.99
CA LYS A 43 -12.30 -9.57 -9.46
C LYS A 43 -12.29 -10.00 -8.00
N PHE A 44 -13.19 -9.40 -7.21
CA PHE A 44 -13.28 -9.73 -5.80
C PHE A 44 -13.67 -11.21 -5.60
N SER A 45 -14.76 -11.65 -6.23
CA SER A 45 -15.35 -12.96 -5.97
C SER A 45 -14.49 -14.14 -6.44
N SER A 46 -13.85 -14.03 -7.61
CA SER A 46 -13.09 -15.13 -8.21
C SER A 46 -11.60 -15.11 -7.87
N ASP A 47 -11.03 -13.95 -7.60
CA ASP A 47 -9.58 -13.81 -7.51
C ASP A 47 -9.13 -13.41 -6.10
N VAL A 48 -9.72 -12.36 -5.52
CA VAL A 48 -9.27 -11.81 -4.23
C VAL A 48 -9.80 -12.64 -3.05
N LEU A 49 -11.09 -12.95 -3.04
CA LEU A 49 -11.71 -13.66 -1.93
C LEU A 49 -11.06 -15.04 -1.66
N PRO A 50 -10.73 -15.86 -2.66
CA PRO A 50 -9.99 -17.10 -2.43
C PRO A 50 -8.62 -16.89 -1.77
N ILE A 51 -7.87 -15.87 -2.18
CA ILE A 51 -6.57 -15.55 -1.57
C ILE A 51 -6.76 -15.18 -0.10
N ILE A 52 -7.69 -14.28 0.19
CA ILE A 52 -7.98 -13.85 1.57
C ILE A 52 -8.46 -15.03 2.43
N THR A 53 -9.33 -15.86 1.90
CA THR A 53 -9.88 -17.04 2.63
C THR A 53 -8.77 -18.04 2.96
N ASN A 54 -7.91 -18.34 2.00
CA ASN A 54 -6.89 -19.39 2.16
C ASN A 54 -5.66 -18.92 2.95
N SER A 55 -5.32 -17.65 2.86
CA SER A 55 -4.06 -17.14 3.41
C SER A 55 -4.22 -16.17 4.59
N CYS A 56 -5.40 -15.58 4.77
CA CYS A 56 -5.64 -14.57 5.81
C CYS A 56 -6.74 -14.99 6.79
N ALA A 57 -7.91 -15.41 6.29
CA ALA A 57 -9.07 -15.75 7.12
C ALA A 57 -9.06 -17.20 7.63
N THR A 58 -7.88 -17.74 7.84
CA THR A 58 -7.69 -19.09 8.39
C THR A 58 -8.00 -19.15 9.88
N ALA A 59 -8.11 -20.37 10.41
CA ALA A 59 -8.32 -20.59 11.85
C ALA A 59 -7.24 -19.91 12.68
N SER A 60 -7.62 -19.21 13.73
CA SER A 60 -6.74 -18.44 14.61
C SER A 60 -6.09 -17.19 13.97
N CYS A 61 -6.45 -16.83 12.74
CA CYS A 61 -5.99 -15.61 12.09
C CYS A 61 -7.14 -14.60 11.95
N HIS A 62 -7.64 -14.35 10.75
CA HIS A 62 -8.65 -13.31 10.51
C HIS A 62 -10.06 -13.88 10.21
N ASN A 63 -10.38 -15.06 10.74
CA ASN A 63 -11.75 -15.58 10.76
C ASN A 63 -12.57 -15.00 11.94
N SER A 64 -13.81 -15.46 12.12
CA SER A 64 -14.71 -14.98 13.20
C SER A 64 -14.21 -15.25 14.63
N THR A 65 -13.30 -16.21 14.80
CA THR A 65 -12.65 -16.54 16.08
C THR A 65 -11.23 -16.00 16.19
N GLY A 66 -10.81 -15.18 15.21
CA GLY A 66 -9.42 -14.78 15.01
C GLY A 66 -8.85 -13.86 16.06
N VAL A 67 -7.55 -13.96 16.22
CA VAL A 67 -6.73 -13.14 17.12
C VAL A 67 -6.64 -11.72 16.59
N GLY A 68 -6.71 -10.73 17.49
CA GLY A 68 -6.50 -9.32 17.13
C GLY A 68 -7.73 -8.55 16.66
N GLY A 69 -8.92 -9.14 16.69
CA GLY A 69 -10.20 -8.45 16.46
C GLY A 69 -10.44 -7.97 15.03
N VAL A 70 -9.65 -8.44 14.07
CA VAL A 70 -9.85 -8.13 12.64
C VAL A 70 -10.38 -9.37 11.93
N VAL A 71 -11.61 -9.27 11.41
CA VAL A 71 -12.25 -10.34 10.63
C VAL A 71 -12.22 -9.96 9.14
N LEU A 72 -11.85 -10.92 8.28
CA LEU A 72 -11.70 -10.73 6.82
C LEU A 72 -12.47 -11.83 6.05
N GLN A 73 -13.74 -11.99 6.34
CA GLN A 73 -14.56 -13.06 5.75
C GLN A 73 -15.58 -12.58 4.71
N THR A 74 -15.98 -11.32 4.79
CA THR A 74 -16.95 -10.73 3.87
C THR A 74 -16.33 -9.58 3.08
N TYR A 75 -16.94 -9.23 1.95
CA TYR A 75 -16.52 -8.09 1.15
C TYR A 75 -16.40 -6.83 1.99
N ASP A 76 -17.42 -6.47 2.76
CA ASP A 76 -17.43 -5.22 3.54
C ASP A 76 -16.31 -5.17 4.58
N GLN A 77 -16.04 -6.32 5.22
CA GLN A 77 -14.94 -6.44 6.20
C GLN A 77 -13.58 -6.25 5.53
N ILE A 78 -13.38 -6.86 4.36
CA ILE A 78 -12.13 -6.76 3.61
C ILE A 78 -11.98 -5.36 3.03
N LYS A 79 -13.03 -4.80 2.42
CA LYS A 79 -13.06 -3.45 1.87
C LYS A 79 -12.71 -2.39 2.92
N ALA A 80 -13.27 -2.49 4.11
CA ALA A 80 -12.99 -1.57 5.22
C ALA A 80 -11.54 -1.64 5.73
N LYS A 81 -10.75 -2.60 5.28
CA LYS A 81 -9.36 -2.82 5.71
C LYS A 81 -8.34 -2.71 4.57
N THR A 82 -8.72 -2.23 3.39
CA THR A 82 -7.82 -2.10 2.24
C THR A 82 -6.55 -1.33 2.54
N ASP A 83 -6.61 -0.24 3.31
CA ASP A 83 -5.43 0.54 3.69
C ASP A 83 -4.46 -0.28 4.56
N ARG A 84 -5.01 -1.05 5.51
CA ARG A 84 -4.18 -1.94 6.34
C ARG A 84 -3.64 -3.12 5.57
N ILE A 85 -4.41 -3.66 4.63
CA ILE A 85 -3.94 -4.72 3.73
C ILE A 85 -2.79 -4.18 2.88
N THR A 86 -2.93 -3.01 2.29
CA THR A 86 -1.85 -2.34 1.56
C THR A 86 -0.61 -2.23 2.43
N GLN A 87 -0.73 -1.65 3.62
CA GLN A 87 0.42 -1.45 4.49
C GLN A 87 1.07 -2.76 4.92
N ARG A 88 0.28 -3.73 5.42
CA ARG A 88 0.82 -4.94 6.05
C ARG A 88 1.24 -6.03 5.07
N VAL A 89 0.55 -6.14 3.94
CA VAL A 89 0.77 -7.21 2.96
C VAL A 89 1.68 -6.75 1.83
N LEU A 90 1.43 -5.56 1.28
CA LEU A 90 2.13 -5.09 0.08
C LEU A 90 3.40 -4.31 0.42
N VAL A 91 3.38 -3.48 1.47
CA VAL A 91 4.51 -2.61 1.85
C VAL A 91 5.40 -3.30 2.88
N ASP A 92 4.91 -3.51 4.10
CA ASP A 92 5.70 -4.06 5.21
C ASP A 92 6.00 -5.55 5.05
N LYS A 93 5.16 -6.27 4.30
CA LYS A 93 5.22 -7.73 4.12
C LYS A 93 5.25 -8.50 5.45
N THR A 94 4.53 -7.97 6.45
CA THR A 94 4.42 -8.57 7.79
C THR A 94 3.23 -9.51 7.93
N MET A 95 2.35 -9.53 6.91
CA MET A 95 1.20 -10.43 6.82
C MET A 95 1.17 -11.14 5.45
N PRO A 96 0.83 -12.43 5.46
CA PRO A 96 0.67 -13.33 6.60
C PRO A 96 2.03 -13.65 7.28
N PRO A 97 2.05 -13.85 8.63
CA PRO A 97 3.31 -13.92 9.38
C PRO A 97 4.14 -15.18 9.10
N ASN A 98 3.51 -16.26 8.72
CA ASN A 98 4.15 -17.56 8.48
C ASN A 98 4.03 -18.04 7.03
N GLY A 99 3.60 -17.16 6.14
CA GLY A 99 3.41 -17.49 4.74
C GLY A 99 3.74 -16.30 3.86
N THR A 100 4.29 -16.59 2.70
CA THR A 100 4.47 -15.58 1.67
C THR A 100 3.42 -15.80 0.61
N LEU A 101 2.66 -14.76 0.30
CA LEU A 101 1.86 -14.74 -0.92
C LEU A 101 2.80 -14.77 -2.12
N SER A 102 2.41 -15.48 -3.16
CA SER A 102 3.12 -15.45 -4.43
C SER A 102 3.05 -14.05 -5.04
N THR A 103 3.98 -13.73 -5.92
CA THR A 103 3.95 -12.46 -6.67
C THR A 103 2.63 -12.26 -7.41
N SER A 104 2.05 -13.33 -7.95
CA SER A 104 0.75 -13.27 -8.62
C SER A 104 -0.37 -12.87 -7.67
N GLU A 105 -0.42 -13.45 -6.47
CA GLU A 105 -1.44 -13.12 -5.46
C GLU A 105 -1.29 -11.68 -4.95
N LEU A 106 -0.06 -11.22 -4.73
CA LEU A 106 0.23 -9.83 -4.37
C LEU A 106 -0.26 -8.87 -5.46
N ASN A 107 0.01 -9.20 -6.72
CA ASN A 107 -0.41 -8.41 -7.87
C ASN A 107 -1.95 -8.34 -8.00
N ILE A 108 -2.64 -9.46 -7.80
CA ILE A 108 -4.11 -9.51 -7.80
C ILE A 108 -4.68 -8.59 -6.73
N ILE A 109 -4.19 -8.67 -5.49
CA ILE A 109 -4.64 -7.82 -4.39
C ILE A 109 -4.36 -6.34 -4.72
N GLN A 110 -3.17 -6.04 -5.20
CA GLN A 110 -2.77 -4.68 -5.56
C GLN A 110 -3.68 -4.09 -6.65
N CYS A 111 -3.89 -4.83 -7.74
CA CYS A 111 -4.71 -4.34 -8.85
C CYS A 111 -6.19 -4.17 -8.45
N TRP A 112 -6.73 -5.06 -7.62
CA TRP A 112 -8.07 -4.91 -7.09
C TRP A 112 -8.20 -3.65 -6.22
N ILE A 113 -7.23 -3.38 -5.34
CA ILE A 113 -7.22 -2.17 -4.50
C ILE A 113 -7.10 -0.92 -5.38
N ASN A 114 -6.19 -0.92 -6.36
CA ASN A 114 -5.99 0.21 -7.27
C ASN A 114 -7.24 0.52 -8.12
N ALA A 115 -8.05 -0.49 -8.46
CA ALA A 115 -9.34 -0.33 -9.12
C ALA A 115 -10.44 0.22 -8.19
N GLY A 116 -10.12 0.58 -6.95
CA GLY A 116 -11.08 1.07 -5.97
C GLY A 116 -11.74 -0.05 -5.17
N ALA A 117 -11.18 -1.26 -5.21
CA ALA A 117 -11.66 -2.46 -4.52
C ALA A 117 -13.17 -2.72 -4.76
N PRO A 118 -13.59 -2.95 -6.01
CA PRO A 118 -15.00 -3.19 -6.35
C PRO A 118 -15.49 -4.55 -5.84
N ASN A 119 -16.83 -4.64 -5.60
CA ASN A 119 -17.51 -5.91 -5.32
C ASN A 119 -17.99 -6.52 -6.62
N ASN A 120 -17.19 -7.32 -7.30
CA ASN A 120 -17.45 -7.88 -8.62
C ASN A 120 -17.12 -9.37 -8.71
#